data_408c911665fdd71463322396e54ebe50
#
_entry.id   408c911665fdd71463322396e54ebe50
#
_cell.length_a   1.000
_cell.length_b   1.000
_cell.length_c   1.000
_cell.angle_alpha   90.00
_cell.angle_beta   90.00
_cell.angle_gamma   90.00
#
_symmetry.space_group_name_H-M   'P 1'
#
loop_
_entity.id
_entity.type
_entity.pdbx_description
1 polymer ?
#
loop_
_entity_poly.entity_id
_entity_poly.type
_entity_poly.pdbx_seq_one_letter_code
_entity_poly.pdbx_strand_id
1 'polypeptide(L)'
;MASITSLRPPARESGVRTRPGAVPGRSTLLSGDALVLSGVTRSFGALRAVDDVSLSVAAGQKVAILGSNGAGKTTLFNAITGDFPPTAGRIHFFGEDITELPPHERIRKGMRRTYQSSLLFRNLSVRENLFLAVRGVANGRFSFLRPRATHASQRATTDLIERVRLAHIADEPVASLSHGQQRQLEIGMALAGAPRLILFDEPAAGLSPPERRELVALLRSLPAHMSYVLIEHDLDIALRVVEHVTVMHNGRVLKHGTPDEIENDAQVQAIYMGSKH
;
A
#
# COMPACT_ATOMS: atom_id res chain seq x y z
N MET A 1 41.67 -70.76 24.46
CA MET A 1 41.32 -69.40 24.95
C MET A 1 41.67 -68.41 23.83
N ALA A 2 40.73 -68.02 23.05
CA ALA A 2 40.91 -67.09 21.96
C ALA A 2 39.85 -65.97 22.10
N SER A 3 40.36 -64.73 22.28
CA SER A 3 39.56 -63.51 22.41
C SER A 3 38.99 -63.09 21.07
N ILE A 4 37.71 -62.86 21.04
CA ILE A 4 36.99 -62.36 19.87
C ILE A 4 37.04 -60.83 19.92
N THR A 5 37.72 -60.20 18.96
CA THR A 5 37.75 -58.74 18.76
C THR A 5 36.55 -58.32 17.92
N SER A 6 35.64 -57.54 18.49
CA SER A 6 34.45 -57.00 17.81
C SER A 6 34.83 -55.84 16.87
N LEU A 7 34.58 -56.00 15.59
CA LEU A 7 34.64 -54.96 14.57
C LEU A 7 33.41 -54.03 14.65
N ARG A 8 33.66 -52.75 14.87
CA ARG A 8 32.67 -51.66 14.75
C ARG A 8 32.46 -51.31 13.27
N PRO A 9 31.22 -51.14 12.79
CA PRO A 9 30.99 -50.66 11.44
C PRO A 9 31.22 -49.13 11.35
N PRO A 10 31.57 -48.58 10.16
CA PRO A 10 31.86 -47.17 9.97
C PRO A 10 30.60 -46.30 10.05
N ALA A 11 30.78 -45.08 10.55
CA ALA A 11 29.73 -44.05 10.68
C ALA A 11 29.20 -43.63 9.29
N ARG A 12 27.86 -43.60 9.17
CA ARG A 12 27.21 -43.04 8.00
C ARG A 12 27.33 -41.50 8.02
N GLU A 13 27.93 -40.92 6.99
CA GLU A 13 27.90 -39.51 6.72
C GLU A 13 26.44 -39.04 6.53
N SER A 14 26.01 -38.15 7.41
CA SER A 14 24.72 -37.46 7.28
C SER A 14 24.79 -36.40 6.20
N GLY A 15 24.35 -36.74 5.00
CA GLY A 15 24.15 -35.77 3.92
C GLY A 15 23.10 -34.75 4.37
N VAL A 16 23.53 -33.50 4.53
CA VAL A 16 22.69 -32.34 4.73
C VAL A 16 21.86 -32.16 3.47
N ARG A 17 20.62 -32.63 3.49
CA ARG A 17 19.60 -32.25 2.49
C ARG A 17 19.16 -30.81 2.76
N THR A 18 19.67 -29.86 1.98
CA THR A 18 19.11 -28.50 1.88
C THR A 18 17.67 -28.62 1.38
N ARG A 19 16.73 -28.35 2.26
CA ARG A 19 15.31 -28.20 1.91
C ARG A 19 15.14 -26.91 1.08
N PRO A 20 14.40 -26.92 -0.04
CA PRO A 20 14.00 -25.69 -0.73
C PRO A 20 13.13 -24.84 0.19
N GLY A 21 13.30 -23.51 0.09
CA GLY A 21 12.75 -22.48 0.95
C GLY A 21 11.34 -22.75 1.47
N ALA A 22 11.23 -22.72 2.78
CA ALA A 22 9.94 -22.75 3.45
C ALA A 22 9.16 -21.48 3.07
N VAL A 23 8.06 -21.66 2.35
CA VAL A 23 7.01 -20.66 2.27
C VAL A 23 6.57 -20.39 3.71
N PRO A 24 6.53 -19.14 4.20
CA PRO A 24 6.05 -18.86 5.55
C PRO A 24 4.57 -19.22 5.63
N GLY A 25 4.28 -20.40 6.11
CA GLY A 25 2.94 -20.87 6.38
C GLY A 25 2.43 -20.25 7.67
N ARG A 26 1.18 -19.78 7.64
CA ARG A 26 0.38 -19.22 8.73
C ARG A 26 1.03 -18.03 9.42
N SER A 27 0.73 -16.84 8.90
CA SER A 27 1.00 -15.58 9.58
C SER A 27 0.33 -15.60 10.96
N THR A 28 1.12 -15.80 12.00
CA THR A 28 0.70 -15.53 13.37
C THR A 28 0.51 -14.02 13.44
N LEU A 29 -0.71 -13.54 13.73
CA LEU A 29 -1.01 -12.13 13.91
C LEU A 29 -0.06 -11.59 15.00
N LEU A 30 0.99 -10.89 14.59
CA LEU A 30 1.87 -10.20 15.52
C LEU A 30 1.15 -8.92 15.96
N SER A 31 1.21 -8.58 17.24
CA SER A 31 0.58 -7.38 17.80
C SER A 31 1.30 -6.09 17.38
N GLY A 32 1.51 -5.90 16.09
CA GLY A 32 2.24 -4.78 15.50
C GLY A 32 1.96 -4.62 14.00
N ASP A 33 1.17 -5.51 13.39
CA ASP A 33 0.86 -5.43 11.97
C ASP A 33 -0.31 -4.48 11.69
N ALA A 34 -0.11 -3.56 10.73
CA ALA A 34 -1.16 -2.66 10.24
C ALA A 34 -2.13 -3.37 9.31
N LEU A 35 -1.62 -4.27 8.45
CA LEU A 35 -2.41 -5.02 7.48
C LEU A 35 -1.86 -6.44 7.36
N VAL A 36 -2.73 -7.44 7.41
CA VAL A 36 -2.37 -8.85 7.16
C VAL A 36 -3.36 -9.45 6.18
N LEU A 37 -2.84 -10.00 5.10
CA LEU A 37 -3.57 -10.81 4.13
C LEU A 37 -3.18 -12.26 4.32
N SER A 38 -4.16 -13.15 4.42
CA SER A 38 -3.95 -14.59 4.62
C SER A 38 -4.72 -15.36 3.55
N GLY A 39 -4.01 -15.86 2.54
CA GLY A 39 -4.58 -16.68 1.47
C GLY A 39 -5.66 -15.98 0.64
N VAL A 40 -5.54 -14.65 0.46
CA VAL A 40 -6.55 -13.85 -0.24
C VAL A 40 -6.64 -14.28 -1.68
N THR A 41 -7.86 -14.70 -2.07
CA THR A 41 -8.18 -15.14 -3.44
C THR A 41 -9.39 -14.35 -3.95
N ARG A 42 -9.36 -13.90 -5.20
CA ARG A 42 -10.51 -13.31 -5.88
C ARG A 42 -10.67 -13.87 -7.27
N SER A 43 -11.83 -14.47 -7.52
CA SER A 43 -12.21 -15.03 -8.81
C SER A 43 -13.38 -14.26 -9.43
N PHE A 44 -13.38 -14.11 -10.74
CA PHE A 44 -14.47 -13.58 -11.54
C PHE A 44 -14.83 -14.66 -12.60
N GLY A 45 -15.85 -15.46 -12.29
CA GLY A 45 -16.14 -16.67 -13.06
C GLY A 45 -14.94 -17.64 -13.05
N ALA A 46 -14.45 -18.01 -14.21
CA ALA A 46 -13.28 -18.89 -14.35
C ALA A 46 -11.93 -18.18 -14.16
N LEU A 47 -11.90 -16.84 -14.22
CA LEU A 47 -10.66 -16.07 -14.06
C LEU A 47 -10.35 -15.89 -12.57
N ARG A 48 -9.19 -16.39 -12.13
CA ARG A 48 -8.65 -16.14 -10.81
C ARG A 48 -7.68 -14.96 -10.86
N ALA A 49 -8.21 -13.74 -10.60
CA ALA A 49 -7.44 -12.49 -10.72
C ALA A 49 -6.46 -12.28 -9.56
N VAL A 50 -6.77 -12.81 -8.38
CA VAL A 50 -5.88 -12.90 -7.21
C VAL A 50 -5.96 -14.33 -6.70
N ASP A 51 -4.83 -14.98 -6.44
CA ASP A 51 -4.73 -16.39 -6.13
C ASP A 51 -3.77 -16.65 -4.98
N ASP A 52 -4.33 -16.94 -3.81
CA ASP A 52 -3.62 -17.31 -2.58
C ASP A 52 -2.55 -16.28 -2.14
N VAL A 53 -2.91 -15.01 -2.17
CA VAL A 53 -2.00 -13.93 -1.78
C VAL A 53 -1.96 -13.78 -0.27
N SER A 54 -0.75 -13.94 0.29
CA SER A 54 -0.45 -13.69 1.71
C SER A 54 0.67 -12.67 1.83
N LEU A 55 0.44 -11.60 2.60
CA LEU A 55 1.43 -10.57 2.91
C LEU A 55 1.08 -9.90 4.24
N SER A 56 2.09 -9.31 4.89
CA SER A 56 1.90 -8.45 6.07
C SER A 56 2.59 -7.10 5.88
N VAL A 57 2.02 -6.09 6.48
CA VAL A 57 2.56 -4.72 6.56
C VAL A 57 2.59 -4.34 8.03
N ALA A 58 3.76 -4.14 8.59
CA ALA A 58 3.89 -3.70 9.97
C ALA A 58 3.40 -2.25 10.16
N ALA A 59 3.03 -1.89 11.39
CA ALA A 59 2.68 -0.51 11.71
C ALA A 59 3.86 0.44 11.46
N GLY A 60 3.62 1.50 10.69
CA GLY A 60 4.65 2.45 10.24
C GLY A 60 5.42 2.01 9.00
N GLN A 61 5.27 0.76 8.55
CA GLN A 61 5.99 0.25 7.39
C GLN A 61 5.44 0.81 6.06
N LYS A 62 6.33 0.98 5.11
CA LYS A 62 6.07 1.45 3.74
C LYS A 62 6.39 0.34 2.77
N VAL A 63 5.35 -0.14 2.06
CA VAL A 63 5.44 -1.31 1.18
C VAL A 63 4.98 -0.95 -0.23
N ALA A 64 5.68 -1.44 -1.24
CA ALA A 64 5.18 -1.42 -2.62
C ALA A 64 4.65 -2.79 -3.05
N ILE A 65 3.59 -2.77 -3.83
CA ILE A 65 3.12 -3.93 -4.60
C ILE A 65 3.38 -3.62 -6.07
N LEU A 66 4.31 -4.34 -6.64
CA LEU A 66 4.77 -4.20 -8.01
C LEU A 66 4.26 -5.36 -8.88
N GLY A 67 4.27 -5.19 -10.18
CA GLY A 67 3.92 -6.23 -11.16
C GLY A 67 3.47 -5.63 -12.49
N SER A 68 3.49 -6.41 -13.55
CA SER A 68 3.00 -6.02 -14.87
C SER A 68 1.50 -5.72 -14.87
N ASN A 69 1.00 -5.14 -15.96
CA ASN A 69 -0.44 -4.98 -16.17
C ASN A 69 -1.12 -6.36 -16.17
N GLY A 70 -2.27 -6.46 -15.51
CA GLY A 70 -2.97 -7.74 -15.34
C GLY A 70 -2.43 -8.65 -14.24
N ALA A 71 -1.37 -8.27 -13.51
CA ALA A 71 -0.83 -9.07 -12.39
C ALA A 71 -1.77 -9.23 -11.18
N GLY A 72 -2.93 -8.54 -11.15
CA GLY A 72 -3.92 -8.64 -10.08
C GLY A 72 -3.82 -7.54 -9.01
N LYS A 73 -2.91 -6.57 -9.15
CA LYS A 73 -2.67 -5.51 -8.14
C LYS A 73 -3.91 -4.70 -7.79
N THR A 74 -4.59 -4.13 -8.79
CA THR A 74 -5.82 -3.35 -8.58
C THR A 74 -6.93 -4.20 -7.97
N THR A 75 -7.04 -5.47 -8.37
CA THR A 75 -8.00 -6.42 -7.79
C THR A 75 -7.70 -6.65 -6.31
N LEU A 76 -6.43 -6.83 -5.96
CA LEU A 76 -6.01 -6.97 -4.56
C LEU A 76 -6.31 -5.71 -3.75
N PHE A 77 -6.03 -4.51 -4.28
CA PHE A 77 -6.38 -3.24 -3.63
C PHE A 77 -7.88 -3.09 -3.40
N ASN A 78 -8.70 -3.43 -4.40
CA ASN A 78 -10.16 -3.39 -4.27
C ASN A 78 -10.66 -4.36 -3.18
N ALA A 79 -10.04 -5.53 -3.02
CA ALA A 79 -10.34 -6.43 -1.92
C ALA A 79 -9.91 -5.84 -0.56
N ILE A 80 -8.72 -5.20 -0.48
CA ILE A 80 -8.22 -4.55 0.74
C ILE A 80 -9.09 -3.35 1.12
N THR A 81 -9.61 -2.59 0.17
CA THR A 81 -10.48 -1.42 0.43
C THR A 81 -11.93 -1.79 0.67
N GLY A 82 -12.33 -3.03 0.33
CA GLY A 82 -13.69 -3.53 0.54
C GLY A 82 -14.66 -3.18 -0.58
N ASP A 83 -14.17 -2.78 -1.77
CA ASP A 83 -15.01 -2.56 -2.95
C ASP A 83 -15.72 -3.86 -3.37
N PHE A 84 -15.11 -4.98 -3.04
CA PHE A 84 -15.72 -6.31 -3.03
C PHE A 84 -14.99 -7.23 -2.02
N PRO A 85 -15.68 -8.23 -1.43
CA PRO A 85 -15.02 -9.20 -0.56
C PRO A 85 -14.15 -10.16 -1.37
N PRO A 86 -13.09 -10.75 -0.80
CA PRO A 86 -12.37 -11.86 -1.40
C PRO A 86 -13.27 -13.09 -1.55
N THR A 87 -12.97 -13.96 -2.51
CA THR A 87 -13.67 -15.26 -2.67
C THR A 87 -13.21 -16.27 -1.62
N ALA A 88 -11.97 -16.15 -1.16
CA ALA A 88 -11.38 -16.94 -0.07
C ALA A 88 -10.27 -16.14 0.62
N GLY A 89 -9.86 -16.59 1.80
CA GLY A 89 -8.85 -15.94 2.62
C GLY A 89 -9.43 -14.90 3.56
N ARG A 90 -8.54 -14.20 4.28
CA ARG A 90 -8.92 -13.19 5.28
C ARG A 90 -8.04 -11.96 5.19
N ILE A 91 -8.61 -10.82 5.60
CA ILE A 91 -7.95 -9.53 5.65
C ILE A 91 -8.11 -8.98 7.07
N HIS A 92 -6.98 -8.74 7.75
CA HIS A 92 -6.97 -8.12 9.07
C HIS A 92 -6.31 -6.74 9.01
N PHE A 93 -6.90 -5.81 9.72
CA PHE A 93 -6.42 -4.44 9.85
C PHE A 93 -6.20 -4.13 11.35
N PHE A 94 -4.94 -3.94 11.76
CA PHE A 94 -4.54 -3.81 13.15
C PHE A 94 -5.15 -4.90 14.06
N GLY A 95 -5.07 -6.15 13.61
CA GLY A 95 -5.56 -7.34 14.32
C GLY A 95 -7.05 -7.61 14.21
N GLU A 96 -7.84 -6.69 13.65
CA GLU A 96 -9.28 -6.85 13.47
C GLU A 96 -9.60 -7.44 12.09
N ASP A 97 -10.44 -8.46 12.03
CA ASP A 97 -10.92 -9.02 10.75
C ASP A 97 -11.86 -8.01 10.06
N ILE A 98 -11.44 -7.54 8.89
CA ILE A 98 -12.19 -6.60 8.07
C ILE A 98 -12.67 -7.23 6.75
N THR A 99 -12.56 -8.54 6.60
CA THR A 99 -12.79 -9.26 5.34
C THR A 99 -14.11 -8.89 4.68
N GLU A 100 -15.20 -8.85 5.45
CA GLU A 100 -16.54 -8.56 4.95
C GLU A 100 -16.98 -7.10 5.17
N LEU A 101 -16.13 -6.25 5.77
CA LEU A 101 -16.50 -4.87 6.05
C LEU A 101 -16.56 -4.03 4.77
N PRO A 102 -17.60 -3.22 4.57
CA PRO A 102 -17.70 -2.32 3.43
C PRO A 102 -16.70 -1.15 3.51
N PRO A 103 -16.40 -0.46 2.38
CA PRO A 103 -15.38 0.58 2.32
C PRO A 103 -15.55 1.67 3.39
N HIS A 104 -16.78 2.14 3.63
CA HIS A 104 -17.03 3.22 4.56
C HIS A 104 -16.71 2.87 6.02
N GLU A 105 -16.79 1.59 6.40
CA GLU A 105 -16.38 1.13 7.73
C GLU A 105 -14.87 1.03 7.85
N ARG A 106 -14.17 0.54 6.80
CA ARG A 106 -12.70 0.52 6.74
C ARG A 106 -12.13 1.94 6.81
N ILE A 107 -12.80 2.90 6.14
CA ILE A 107 -12.47 4.32 6.24
C ILE A 107 -12.61 4.83 7.68
N ARG A 108 -13.67 4.47 8.41
CA ARG A 108 -13.86 4.87 9.82
C ARG A 108 -12.77 4.30 10.75
N LYS A 109 -12.22 3.15 10.41
CA LYS A 109 -11.10 2.54 11.15
C LYS A 109 -9.74 3.19 10.86
N GLY A 110 -9.66 4.10 9.90
CA GLY A 110 -8.44 4.85 9.57
C GLY A 110 -7.69 4.34 8.34
N MET A 111 -8.32 3.53 7.49
CA MET A 111 -7.81 3.20 6.16
C MET A 111 -8.20 4.29 5.17
N ARG A 112 -7.32 4.66 4.24
CA ARG A 112 -7.59 5.58 3.13
C ARG A 112 -7.05 5.01 1.83
N ARG A 113 -7.62 5.47 0.71
CA ARG A 113 -7.13 5.14 -0.64
C ARG A 113 -7.13 6.40 -1.49
N THR A 114 -6.11 6.57 -2.32
CA THR A 114 -6.17 7.43 -3.50
C THR A 114 -6.74 6.64 -4.67
N TYR A 115 -7.53 7.28 -5.52
CA TYR A 115 -8.12 6.65 -6.70
C TYR A 115 -7.40 7.11 -7.97
N GLN A 116 -7.38 6.27 -9.01
CA GLN A 116 -6.83 6.64 -10.32
C GLN A 116 -7.64 7.77 -10.98
N SER A 117 -8.96 7.83 -10.73
CA SER A 117 -9.80 8.93 -11.17
C SER A 117 -9.83 10.02 -10.12
N SER A 118 -9.47 11.23 -10.50
CA SER A 118 -9.45 12.39 -9.61
C SER A 118 -10.86 12.70 -9.07
N LEU A 119 -10.99 12.68 -7.75
CA LEU A 119 -12.22 13.05 -7.04
C LEU A 119 -12.19 14.52 -6.56
N LEU A 120 -11.42 15.37 -7.24
CA LEU A 120 -11.25 16.78 -6.88
C LEU A 120 -12.44 17.63 -7.33
N PHE A 121 -12.85 18.53 -6.46
CA PHE A 121 -13.83 19.57 -6.79
C PHE A 121 -13.14 20.67 -7.59
N ARG A 122 -13.16 20.57 -8.90
CA ARG A 122 -12.38 21.41 -9.82
C ARG A 122 -12.62 22.91 -9.72
N ASN A 123 -13.85 23.30 -9.37
CA ASN A 123 -14.26 24.70 -9.24
C ASN A 123 -13.95 25.28 -7.85
N LEU A 124 -13.55 24.46 -6.90
CA LEU A 124 -13.13 24.89 -5.56
C LEU A 124 -11.63 25.05 -5.52
N SER A 125 -11.13 25.89 -4.59
CA SER A 125 -9.72 26.07 -4.34
C SER A 125 -9.08 24.83 -3.71
N VAL A 126 -7.74 24.79 -3.70
CA VAL A 126 -6.95 23.78 -2.96
C VAL A 126 -7.38 23.75 -1.50
N ARG A 127 -7.50 24.91 -0.87
CA ARG A 127 -7.91 25.07 0.53
C ARG A 127 -9.30 24.50 0.77
N GLU A 128 -10.26 24.79 -0.07
CA GLU A 128 -11.63 24.31 0.06
C GLU A 128 -11.73 22.80 -0.11
N ASN A 129 -10.99 22.20 -1.07
CA ASN A 129 -10.93 20.75 -1.24
C ASN A 129 -10.39 20.07 0.02
N LEU A 130 -9.28 20.55 0.57
CA LEU A 130 -8.68 19.99 1.79
C LEU A 130 -9.59 20.22 3.02
N PHE A 131 -10.23 21.39 3.11
CA PHE A 131 -11.19 21.66 4.18
C PHE A 131 -12.38 20.69 4.15
N LEU A 132 -12.93 20.40 2.97
CA LEU A 132 -13.99 19.41 2.81
C LEU A 132 -13.54 18.01 3.20
N ALA A 133 -12.30 17.61 2.83
CA ALA A 133 -11.74 16.33 3.22
C ALA A 133 -11.59 16.22 4.75
N VAL A 134 -11.06 17.27 5.42
CA VAL A 134 -10.93 17.32 6.87
C VAL A 134 -12.30 17.26 7.56
N ARG A 135 -13.29 17.97 7.05
CA ARG A 135 -14.66 17.97 7.57
C ARG A 135 -15.35 16.63 7.37
N GLY A 136 -15.12 15.99 6.24
CA GLY A 136 -15.73 14.69 5.91
C GLY A 136 -15.33 13.55 6.86
N VAL A 137 -14.15 13.64 7.47
CA VAL A 137 -13.65 12.63 8.43
C VAL A 137 -13.84 13.04 9.88
N ALA A 138 -14.18 14.30 10.17
CA ALA A 138 -14.36 14.76 11.53
C ALA A 138 -15.66 14.21 12.15
N ASN A 139 -15.58 13.83 13.42
CA ASN A 139 -16.77 13.46 14.18
C ASN A 139 -17.70 14.68 14.33
N GLY A 140 -19.01 14.47 14.08
CA GLY A 140 -20.01 15.55 14.15
C GLY A 140 -20.05 16.45 12.91
N ARG A 141 -19.72 15.93 11.74
CA ARG A 141 -19.71 16.61 10.43
C ARG A 141 -21.00 17.33 10.04
N PHE A 142 -22.14 16.94 10.61
CA PHE A 142 -23.44 17.58 10.41
C PHE A 142 -23.84 18.58 11.51
N SER A 143 -22.95 18.88 12.47
CA SER A 143 -23.23 19.85 13.52
C SER A 143 -22.89 21.26 13.05
N PHE A 144 -23.92 22.02 12.65
CA PHE A 144 -23.82 23.45 12.31
C PHE A 144 -23.56 24.34 13.55
N LEU A 145 -23.65 23.79 14.77
CA LEU A 145 -23.66 24.54 16.05
C LEU A 145 -22.31 24.55 16.80
N ARG A 146 -21.19 24.15 16.18
CA ARG A 146 -19.90 24.10 16.86
C ARG A 146 -18.83 24.99 16.21
N PRO A 147 -18.71 26.29 16.58
CA PRO A 147 -17.68 27.19 16.04
C PRO A 147 -16.23 26.68 16.26
N ARG A 148 -15.96 26.05 17.44
CA ARG A 148 -14.63 25.47 17.75
C ARG A 148 -14.22 24.34 16.80
N ALA A 149 -15.17 23.54 16.31
CA ALA A 149 -14.85 22.49 15.33
C ALA A 149 -14.40 23.08 13.98
N THR A 150 -14.90 24.27 13.60
CA THR A 150 -14.48 24.99 12.40
C THR A 150 -13.03 25.48 12.53
N HIS A 151 -12.64 26.06 13.64
CA HIS A 151 -11.24 26.51 13.87
C HIS A 151 -10.24 25.37 13.89
N ALA A 152 -10.58 24.21 14.50
CA ALA A 152 -9.74 23.03 14.45
C ALA A 152 -9.59 22.50 13.03
N SER A 153 -10.68 22.46 12.24
CA SER A 153 -10.65 22.04 10.84
C SER A 153 -9.84 22.99 9.96
N GLN A 154 -9.91 24.31 10.21
CA GLN A 154 -9.10 25.30 9.48
C GLN A 154 -7.60 25.10 9.75
N ARG A 155 -7.20 24.91 11.01
CA ARG A 155 -5.79 24.61 11.35
C ARG A 155 -5.32 23.33 10.67
N ALA A 156 -6.06 22.24 10.80
CA ALA A 156 -5.72 20.97 10.14
C ALA A 156 -5.63 21.10 8.61
N THR A 157 -6.46 21.96 8.02
CA THR A 157 -6.39 22.26 6.57
C THR A 157 -5.10 23.00 6.23
N THR A 158 -4.73 24.01 7.01
CA THR A 158 -3.46 24.77 6.80
C THR A 158 -2.25 23.84 6.91
N ASP A 159 -2.22 22.99 7.96
CA ASP A 159 -1.14 22.00 8.17
C ASP A 159 -1.04 21.02 6.98
N LEU A 160 -2.16 20.60 6.41
CA LEU A 160 -2.17 19.74 5.22
C LEU A 160 -1.67 20.47 3.97
N ILE A 161 -2.08 21.72 3.75
CA ILE A 161 -1.61 22.56 2.62
C ILE A 161 -0.08 22.68 2.64
N GLU A 162 0.50 22.95 3.81
CA GLU A 162 1.95 23.04 3.99
C GLU A 162 2.62 21.68 3.73
N ARG A 163 2.07 20.62 4.30
CA ARG A 163 2.59 19.24 4.14
C ARG A 163 2.66 18.80 2.69
N VAL A 164 1.62 19.10 1.90
CA VAL A 164 1.60 18.75 0.47
C VAL A 164 2.25 19.81 -0.42
N ARG A 165 2.86 20.84 0.18
CA ARG A 165 3.65 21.89 -0.52
C ARG A 165 2.83 22.74 -1.49
N LEU A 166 1.55 22.94 -1.22
CA LEU A 166 0.65 23.72 -2.06
C LEU A 166 0.30 25.10 -1.45
N ALA A 167 1.09 25.58 -0.47
CA ALA A 167 0.82 26.84 0.22
C ALA A 167 0.79 28.07 -0.72
N HIS A 168 1.63 28.06 -1.75
CA HIS A 168 1.75 29.15 -2.72
C HIS A 168 0.55 29.28 -3.68
N ILE A 169 -0.29 28.24 -3.78
CA ILE A 169 -1.48 28.18 -4.64
C ILE A 169 -2.73 27.74 -3.87
N ALA A 170 -2.73 27.93 -2.55
CA ALA A 170 -3.78 27.44 -1.67
C ALA A 170 -5.20 27.94 -2.04
N ASP A 171 -5.29 29.13 -2.57
CA ASP A 171 -6.55 29.80 -2.91
C ASP A 171 -6.87 29.74 -4.42
N GLU A 172 -6.01 29.08 -5.22
CA GLU A 172 -6.24 28.84 -6.65
C GLU A 172 -7.27 27.73 -6.87
N PRO A 173 -8.15 27.85 -7.90
CA PRO A 173 -9.08 26.79 -8.26
C PRO A 173 -8.34 25.56 -8.78
N VAL A 174 -8.79 24.36 -8.42
CA VAL A 174 -8.16 23.09 -8.83
C VAL A 174 -8.11 22.93 -10.36
N ALA A 175 -9.02 23.57 -11.09
CA ALA A 175 -9.04 23.53 -12.55
C ALA A 175 -7.78 24.16 -13.19
N SER A 176 -7.07 25.06 -12.50
CA SER A 176 -5.84 25.73 -12.98
C SER A 176 -4.55 24.95 -12.63
N LEU A 177 -4.63 23.91 -11.81
CA LEU A 177 -3.48 23.17 -11.31
C LEU A 177 -2.87 22.25 -12.37
N SER A 178 -1.53 22.12 -12.36
CA SER A 178 -0.84 21.06 -13.09
C SER A 178 -1.26 19.66 -12.59
N HIS A 179 -0.99 18.64 -13.37
CA HIS A 179 -1.29 17.27 -13.00
C HIS A 179 -0.57 16.84 -11.71
N GLY A 180 0.70 17.24 -11.55
CA GLY A 180 1.47 16.99 -10.32
C GLY A 180 0.87 17.68 -9.10
N GLN A 181 0.43 18.94 -9.23
CA GLN A 181 -0.23 19.68 -8.15
C GLN A 181 -1.58 19.03 -7.77
N GLN A 182 -2.36 18.59 -8.76
CA GLN A 182 -3.59 17.82 -8.49
C GLN A 182 -3.28 16.52 -7.71
N ARG A 183 -2.21 15.81 -8.09
CA ARG A 183 -1.79 14.60 -7.38
C ARG A 183 -1.33 14.89 -5.95
N GLN A 184 -0.60 15.98 -5.71
CA GLN A 184 -0.24 16.45 -4.36
C GLN A 184 -1.49 16.74 -3.52
N LEU A 185 -2.50 17.39 -4.12
CA LEU A 185 -3.79 17.67 -3.46
C LEU A 185 -4.54 16.38 -3.10
N GLU A 186 -4.60 15.39 -3.99
CA GLU A 186 -5.21 14.08 -3.71
C GLU A 186 -4.53 13.36 -2.53
N ILE A 187 -3.20 13.40 -2.46
CA ILE A 187 -2.45 12.89 -1.32
C ILE A 187 -2.83 13.65 -0.05
N GLY A 188 -2.92 14.98 -0.12
CA GLY A 188 -3.36 15.81 1.00
C GLY A 188 -4.76 15.44 1.51
N MET A 189 -5.70 15.19 0.60
CA MET A 189 -7.05 14.73 0.95
C MET A 189 -7.02 13.34 1.60
N ALA A 190 -6.17 12.42 1.12
CA ALA A 190 -6.00 11.11 1.73
C ALA A 190 -5.37 11.19 3.14
N LEU A 191 -4.52 12.19 3.40
CA LEU A 191 -3.94 12.45 4.72
C LEU A 191 -4.94 13.03 5.74
N ALA A 192 -6.10 13.52 5.28
CA ALA A 192 -7.09 14.11 6.17
C ALA A 192 -7.57 13.10 7.24
N GLY A 193 -7.64 13.57 8.49
CA GLY A 193 -8.06 12.76 9.63
C GLY A 193 -6.99 11.82 10.17
N ALA A 194 -5.71 12.02 9.82
CA ALA A 194 -4.58 11.25 10.31
C ALA A 194 -4.78 9.72 10.16
N PRO A 195 -4.84 9.22 8.93
CA PRO A 195 -5.08 7.79 8.69
C PRO A 195 -3.95 6.94 9.26
N ARG A 196 -4.29 5.69 9.62
CA ARG A 196 -3.33 4.70 10.11
C ARG A 196 -2.64 3.95 8.96
N LEU A 197 -3.34 3.83 7.81
CA LEU A 197 -2.85 3.20 6.59
C LEU A 197 -3.41 3.94 5.37
N ILE A 198 -2.55 4.23 4.41
CA ILE A 198 -2.94 4.76 3.10
C ILE A 198 -2.58 3.75 2.00
N LEU A 199 -3.52 3.55 1.07
CA LEU A 199 -3.31 2.80 -0.15
C LEU A 199 -3.17 3.78 -1.32
N PHE A 200 -1.98 3.87 -1.90
CA PHE A 200 -1.69 4.70 -3.06
C PHE A 200 -1.77 3.87 -4.34
N ASP A 201 -2.66 4.24 -5.25
CA ASP A 201 -2.89 3.53 -6.51
C ASP A 201 -2.28 4.32 -7.67
N GLU A 202 -1.11 3.88 -8.13
CA GLU A 202 -0.31 4.45 -9.21
C GLU A 202 -0.18 6.00 -9.12
N PRO A 203 0.31 6.55 -8.00
CA PRO A 203 0.35 8.00 -7.82
C PRO A 203 1.30 8.72 -8.78
N ALA A 204 2.23 8.01 -9.42
CA ALA A 204 3.16 8.59 -10.39
C ALA A 204 2.68 8.53 -11.84
N ALA A 205 1.51 7.92 -12.10
CA ALA A 205 0.99 7.79 -13.46
C ALA A 205 0.75 9.16 -14.10
N GLY A 206 1.26 9.34 -15.32
CA GLY A 206 1.10 10.58 -16.10
C GLY A 206 1.95 11.78 -15.63
N LEU A 207 2.76 11.64 -14.59
CA LEU A 207 3.62 12.71 -14.09
C LEU A 207 4.88 12.89 -14.96
N SER A 208 5.25 14.15 -15.20
CA SER A 208 6.53 14.52 -15.78
C SER A 208 7.71 14.20 -14.85
N PRO A 209 8.96 14.08 -15.33
CA PRO A 209 10.11 13.80 -14.49
C PRO A 209 10.31 14.76 -13.30
N PRO A 210 10.10 16.08 -13.42
CA PRO A 210 10.11 16.98 -12.26
C PRO A 210 9.04 16.64 -11.23
N GLU A 211 7.77 16.45 -11.66
CA GLU A 211 6.65 16.13 -10.78
C GLU A 211 6.84 14.80 -10.05
N ARG A 212 7.45 13.79 -10.71
CA ARG A 212 7.84 12.51 -10.07
C ARG A 212 8.83 12.72 -8.93
N ARG A 213 9.83 13.62 -9.10
CA ARG A 213 10.77 13.95 -8.01
C ARG A 213 10.07 14.61 -6.83
N GLU A 214 9.13 15.51 -7.11
CA GLU A 214 8.31 16.14 -6.06
C GLU A 214 7.43 15.13 -5.32
N LEU A 215 6.80 14.21 -6.04
CA LEU A 215 6.03 13.11 -5.46
C LEU A 215 6.91 12.24 -4.54
N VAL A 216 8.09 11.82 -5.00
CA VAL A 216 9.04 11.04 -4.19
C VAL A 216 9.43 11.81 -2.93
N ALA A 217 9.74 13.12 -3.05
CA ALA A 217 10.08 13.95 -1.90
C ALA A 217 8.91 14.11 -0.92
N LEU A 218 7.66 14.18 -1.42
CA LEU A 218 6.46 14.23 -0.60
C LEU A 218 6.25 12.90 0.14
N LEU A 219 6.29 11.75 -0.54
CA LEU A 219 6.08 10.44 0.08
C LEU A 219 7.14 10.15 1.14
N ARG A 220 8.41 10.53 0.91
CA ARG A 220 9.48 10.41 1.90
C ARG A 220 9.31 11.31 3.12
N SER A 221 8.61 12.44 2.97
CA SER A 221 8.33 13.37 4.08
C SER A 221 7.15 12.95 4.96
N LEU A 222 6.43 11.89 4.60
CA LEU A 222 5.32 11.40 5.41
C LEU A 222 5.82 10.89 6.76
N PRO A 223 5.01 11.04 7.85
CA PRO A 223 5.42 10.63 9.19
C PRO A 223 5.84 9.16 9.25
N ALA A 224 6.89 8.86 10.03
CA ALA A 224 7.42 7.50 10.15
C ALA A 224 6.40 6.50 10.72
N HIS A 225 5.48 6.95 11.58
CA HIS A 225 4.44 6.11 12.16
C HIS A 225 3.28 5.79 11.20
N MET A 226 3.23 6.43 10.03
CA MET A 226 2.19 6.22 9.04
C MET A 226 2.56 5.06 8.13
N SER A 227 1.71 4.04 8.08
CA SER A 227 1.86 2.95 7.14
C SER A 227 1.30 3.35 5.77
N TYR A 228 1.92 2.88 4.69
CA TYR A 228 1.27 2.91 3.39
C TYR A 228 1.61 1.70 2.53
N VAL A 229 0.69 1.37 1.64
CA VAL A 229 0.89 0.41 0.56
C VAL A 229 0.75 1.16 -0.76
N LEU A 230 1.77 1.03 -1.60
CA LEU A 230 1.87 1.70 -2.90
C LEU A 230 1.75 0.66 -4.01
N ILE A 231 0.78 0.80 -4.92
CA ILE A 231 0.85 0.13 -6.21
C ILE A 231 1.57 1.03 -7.18
N GLU A 232 2.57 0.50 -7.86
CA GLU A 232 3.25 1.16 -8.97
C GLU A 232 3.66 0.14 -10.04
N HIS A 233 3.84 0.63 -11.24
CA HIS A 233 4.46 -0.11 -12.33
C HIS A 233 5.86 0.44 -12.66
N ASP A 234 6.20 1.64 -12.16
CA ASP A 234 7.52 2.26 -12.26
C ASP A 234 8.38 1.80 -11.09
N LEU A 235 9.32 0.89 -11.39
CA LEU A 235 10.22 0.29 -10.40
C LEU A 235 11.07 1.37 -9.72
N ASP A 236 11.62 2.32 -10.51
CA ASP A 236 12.52 3.36 -10.00
C ASP A 236 11.88 4.24 -8.94
N ILE A 237 10.58 4.56 -9.12
CA ILE A 237 9.84 5.37 -8.14
C ILE A 237 9.55 4.55 -6.89
N ALA A 238 9.03 3.34 -7.07
CA ALA A 238 8.64 2.49 -5.95
C ALA A 238 9.82 2.20 -5.02
N LEU A 239 10.97 1.77 -5.57
CA LEU A 239 12.16 1.42 -4.78
C LEU A 239 12.72 2.59 -3.96
N ARG A 240 12.46 3.83 -4.39
CA ARG A 240 12.95 5.03 -3.68
C ARG A 240 12.12 5.41 -2.45
N VAL A 241 10.88 4.93 -2.32
CA VAL A 241 9.93 5.43 -1.31
C VAL A 241 9.44 4.38 -0.34
N VAL A 242 9.87 3.11 -0.48
CA VAL A 242 9.43 2.00 0.36
C VAL A 242 10.58 1.27 1.04
N GLU A 243 10.26 0.52 2.08
CA GLU A 243 11.19 -0.32 2.84
C GLU A 243 11.14 -1.78 2.38
N HIS A 244 9.97 -2.22 1.86
CA HIS A 244 9.77 -3.57 1.34
C HIS A 244 8.94 -3.54 0.06
N VAL A 245 9.15 -4.55 -0.76
CA VAL A 245 8.47 -4.73 -2.04
C VAL A 245 7.90 -6.13 -2.12
N THR A 246 6.67 -6.23 -2.60
CA THR A 246 6.02 -7.48 -3.01
C THR A 246 5.79 -7.42 -4.52
N VAL A 247 6.38 -8.35 -5.26
CA VAL A 247 6.16 -8.45 -6.70
C VAL A 247 5.05 -9.46 -6.97
N MET A 248 4.03 -9.05 -7.71
CA MET A 248 2.93 -9.90 -8.16
C MET A 248 3.08 -10.27 -9.63
N HIS A 249 2.74 -11.51 -9.96
CA HIS A 249 2.67 -12.01 -11.31
C HIS A 249 1.52 -13.04 -11.43
N ASN A 250 0.67 -12.90 -12.44
CA ASN A 250 -0.46 -13.80 -12.69
C ASN A 250 -1.33 -14.07 -11.43
N GLY A 251 -1.65 -13.02 -10.68
CA GLY A 251 -2.50 -13.09 -9.50
C GLY A 251 -1.82 -13.60 -8.23
N ARG A 252 -0.55 -13.97 -8.26
CA ARG A 252 0.21 -14.54 -7.13
C ARG A 252 1.37 -13.66 -6.72
N VAL A 253 1.85 -13.82 -5.50
CA VAL A 253 3.13 -13.27 -5.06
C VAL A 253 4.25 -14.07 -5.70
N LEU A 254 5.09 -13.40 -6.48
CA LEU A 254 6.28 -13.97 -7.09
C LEU A 254 7.47 -13.86 -6.14
N LYS A 255 7.68 -12.67 -5.56
CA LYS A 255 8.82 -12.35 -4.73
C LYS A 255 8.43 -11.33 -3.67
N HIS A 256 9.08 -11.42 -2.53
CA HIS A 256 9.02 -10.41 -1.46
C HIS A 256 10.44 -10.14 -0.98
N GLY A 257 10.80 -8.87 -0.74
CA GLY A 257 12.14 -8.50 -0.29
C GLY A 257 12.32 -7.00 -0.11
N THR A 258 13.54 -6.61 0.20
CA THR A 258 13.97 -5.20 0.23
C THR A 258 14.08 -4.64 -1.20
N PRO A 259 14.10 -3.32 -1.38
CA PRO A 259 14.35 -2.69 -2.68
C PRO A 259 15.57 -3.27 -3.40
N ASP A 260 16.71 -3.42 -2.72
CA ASP A 260 17.96 -3.95 -3.30
C ASP A 260 17.82 -5.41 -3.74
N GLU A 261 17.13 -6.26 -2.97
CA GLU A 261 16.88 -7.66 -3.31
C GLU A 261 15.97 -7.80 -4.54
N ILE A 262 15.02 -6.90 -4.69
CA ILE A 262 14.08 -6.91 -5.81
C ILE A 262 14.73 -6.35 -7.08
N GLU A 263 15.52 -5.28 -6.96
CA GLU A 263 16.22 -4.67 -8.09
C GLU A 263 17.23 -5.64 -8.73
N ASN A 264 17.91 -6.47 -7.92
CA ASN A 264 18.90 -7.42 -8.37
C ASN A 264 18.34 -8.83 -8.68
N ASP A 265 17.02 -9.05 -8.56
CA ASP A 265 16.43 -10.36 -8.82
C ASP A 265 16.22 -10.58 -10.33
N ALA A 266 16.84 -11.64 -10.86
CA ALA A 266 16.80 -11.96 -12.30
C ALA A 266 15.39 -12.27 -12.82
N GLN A 267 14.51 -12.88 -12.01
CA GLN A 267 13.13 -13.16 -12.37
C GLN A 267 12.31 -11.87 -12.48
N VAL A 268 12.51 -10.97 -11.53
CA VAL A 268 11.85 -9.65 -11.53
C VAL A 268 12.31 -8.85 -12.74
N GLN A 269 13.61 -8.76 -12.99
CA GLN A 269 14.18 -8.08 -14.15
C GLN A 269 13.62 -8.63 -15.47
N ALA A 270 13.52 -9.95 -15.63
CA ALA A 270 12.98 -10.58 -16.83
C ALA A 270 11.52 -10.16 -17.11
N ILE A 271 10.68 -10.04 -16.06
CA ILE A 271 9.28 -9.60 -16.19
C ILE A 271 9.22 -8.13 -16.64
N TYR A 272 10.04 -7.25 -16.08
CA TYR A 272 10.04 -5.83 -16.39
C TYR A 272 10.74 -5.50 -17.73
N MET A 273 11.80 -6.24 -18.10
CA MET A 273 12.47 -6.08 -19.39
C MET A 273 11.64 -6.66 -20.55
N GLY A 274 10.92 -7.77 -20.33
CA GLY A 274 10.04 -8.37 -21.32
C GLY A 274 8.77 -7.57 -21.63
N SER A 275 8.45 -6.56 -20.81
CA SER A 275 7.28 -5.67 -20.98
C SER A 275 7.59 -4.41 -21.80
N LYS A 276 8.80 -4.25 -22.32
CA LYS A 276 9.23 -3.08 -23.12
C LYS A 276 9.08 -3.27 -24.63
N HIS A 277 8.20 -4.18 -25.08
CA HIS A 277 7.86 -4.35 -26.49
C HIS A 277 6.41 -4.01 -26.78
#